data_3651d179e2a82c817bd3411cbf5439a0
#
_entry.id   3651d179e2a82c817bd3411cbf5439a0
#
_cell.length_a   1.000
_cell.length_b   1.000
_cell.length_c   1.000
_cell.angle_alpha   90.00
_cell.angle_beta   90.00
_cell.angle_gamma   90.00
#
_symmetry.space_group_name_H-M   'P 1'
#
loop_
_entity.id
_entity.type
_entity.pdbx_description
1 polymer ?
#
loop_
_entity_poly.entity_id
_entity_poly.type
_entity_poly.pdbx_seq_one_letter_code
_entity_poly.pdbx_strand_id
1 'polypeptide(L)'
;IRFKGFTDDWEQRKFGDIGSIAMCKRIFKEQTSDEGEVPFYKIGTFGVEPDAFISKELFDEYKTKYPYPNKGDILISASGSIGRTVEFTGKDEYFQDSNIVWLKHGNEIDNSFLKVLYSIVEWSCEGSTIKRLYNDNFLKTEFMLPQIDEQIKLGTYFSNLDNLITLH
;
A
#
# COMPACT_ATOMS: atom_id res chain seq x y z
N ILE A 1 4.62 -15.67 16.11
CA ILE A 1 6.02 -15.57 16.59
C ILE A 1 6.15 -14.32 17.45
N ARG A 2 6.81 -14.47 18.57
CA ARG A 2 7.08 -13.34 19.45
C ARG A 2 8.52 -13.36 19.93
N PHE A 3 9.19 -12.21 19.87
CA PHE A 3 10.59 -12.09 20.30
C PHE A 3 10.68 -12.04 21.83
N LYS A 4 11.79 -12.55 22.35
CA LYS A 4 12.10 -12.50 23.77
C LYS A 4 12.23 -11.05 24.24
N GLY A 5 11.62 -10.75 25.39
CA GLY A 5 11.66 -9.40 25.99
C GLY A 5 10.42 -8.57 25.75
N PHE A 6 9.53 -8.99 24.86
CA PHE A 6 8.25 -8.32 24.62
C PHE A 6 7.14 -9.05 25.37
N THR A 7 6.59 -8.42 26.39
CA THR A 7 5.62 -9.02 27.29
C THR A 7 4.26 -8.29 27.30
N ASP A 8 4.21 -7.07 26.76
CA ASP A 8 2.98 -6.30 26.72
C ASP A 8 1.94 -6.96 25.81
N ASP A 9 0.68 -6.87 26.19
CA ASP A 9 -0.41 -7.39 25.37
C ASP A 9 -0.54 -6.56 24.09
N TRP A 10 -0.87 -7.24 22.98
CA TRP A 10 -1.20 -6.56 21.74
C TRP A 10 -2.63 -6.00 21.83
N GLU A 11 -2.85 -4.82 21.28
CA GLU A 11 -4.16 -4.18 21.27
C GLU A 11 -4.92 -4.52 19.99
N GLN A 12 -6.21 -4.84 20.13
CA GLN A 12 -7.08 -5.01 18.97
C GLN A 12 -7.47 -3.63 18.43
N ARG A 13 -7.22 -3.38 17.17
CA ARG A 13 -7.48 -2.10 16.48
C ARG A 13 -8.08 -2.36 15.11
N LYS A 14 -8.66 -1.31 14.55
CA LYS A 14 -9.08 -1.26 13.14
C LYS A 14 -8.20 -0.26 12.41
N PHE A 15 -8.02 -0.45 11.09
CA PHE A 15 -7.23 0.51 10.32
C PHE A 15 -7.81 1.93 10.39
N GLY A 16 -9.13 2.07 10.48
CA GLY A 16 -9.78 3.36 10.67
C GLY A 16 -9.45 4.07 11.97
N ASP A 17 -8.97 3.35 12.98
CA ASP A 17 -8.54 3.93 14.26
C ASP A 17 -7.19 4.64 14.14
N ILE A 18 -6.36 4.27 13.17
CA ILE A 18 -4.99 4.76 13.04
C ILE A 18 -4.74 5.57 11.76
N GLY A 19 -5.68 5.61 10.83
CA GLY A 19 -5.46 6.34 9.60
C GLY A 19 -6.68 6.45 8.70
N SER A 20 -6.43 6.91 7.49
CA SER A 20 -7.43 7.06 6.44
C SER A 20 -6.88 6.56 5.12
N ILE A 21 -7.79 6.20 4.20
CA ILE A 21 -7.39 5.72 2.87
C ILE A 21 -7.16 6.92 1.95
N ALA A 22 -6.04 6.87 1.26
CA ALA A 22 -5.68 7.84 0.22
C ALA A 22 -5.47 7.15 -1.11
N MET A 23 -5.68 7.88 -2.18
CA MET A 23 -5.44 7.44 -3.55
C MET A 23 -5.05 8.63 -4.41
N CYS A 24 -4.36 8.37 -5.52
CA CYS A 24 -3.99 9.41 -6.47
C CYS A 24 -5.23 9.96 -7.19
N LYS A 25 -5.14 11.18 -7.69
CA LYS A 25 -6.16 11.77 -8.57
C LYS A 25 -6.24 10.98 -9.86
N ARG A 26 -7.45 10.71 -10.31
CA ARG A 26 -7.74 9.91 -11.50
C ARG A 26 -7.03 10.47 -12.75
N ILE A 27 -6.39 9.57 -13.48
CA ILE A 27 -5.83 9.80 -14.81
C ILE A 27 -6.76 9.13 -15.83
N PHE A 28 -7.18 9.87 -16.83
CA PHE A 28 -7.99 9.33 -17.92
C PHE A 28 -7.09 8.80 -19.04
N LYS A 29 -7.61 7.85 -19.80
CA LYS A 29 -6.86 7.21 -20.89
C LYS A 29 -6.24 8.22 -21.86
N GLU A 30 -6.97 9.28 -22.16
CA GLU A 30 -6.53 10.35 -23.07
C GLU A 30 -5.31 11.11 -22.57
N GLN A 31 -5.04 11.03 -21.27
CA GLN A 31 -3.90 11.68 -20.62
C GLN A 31 -2.67 10.78 -20.60
N THR A 32 -2.79 9.55 -21.08
CA THR A 32 -1.71 8.55 -21.09
C THR A 32 -1.17 8.33 -22.50
N SER A 33 0.04 7.76 -22.56
CA SER A 33 0.68 7.35 -23.80
C SER A 33 1.47 6.05 -23.59
N ASP A 34 1.80 5.35 -24.67
CA ASP A 34 2.55 4.10 -24.62
C ASP A 34 4.01 4.32 -24.23
N GLU A 35 4.52 5.53 -24.45
CA GLU A 35 5.87 5.95 -24.07
C GLU A 35 5.80 7.32 -23.44
N GLY A 36 6.67 7.61 -22.49
CA GLY A 36 6.66 8.89 -21.82
C GLY A 36 7.66 9.00 -20.69
N GLU A 37 7.56 10.11 -19.97
CA GLU A 37 8.53 10.48 -18.95
C GLU A 37 8.25 9.82 -17.59
N VAL A 38 6.98 9.67 -17.22
CA VAL A 38 6.59 9.18 -15.89
C VAL A 38 5.72 7.94 -16.03
N PRO A 39 6.17 6.79 -15.50
CA PRO A 39 5.36 5.57 -15.50
C PRO A 39 4.01 5.76 -14.79
N PHE A 40 2.95 5.27 -15.40
CA PHE A 40 1.62 5.22 -14.82
C PHE A 40 1.21 3.76 -14.61
N TYR A 41 1.15 3.36 -13.35
CA TYR A 41 0.80 1.98 -12.99
C TYR A 41 -0.71 1.81 -12.81
N LYS A 42 -1.26 0.89 -13.59
CA LYS A 42 -2.64 0.43 -13.44
C LYS A 42 -2.66 -0.84 -12.61
N ILE A 43 -3.87 -1.30 -12.24
CA ILE A 43 -3.97 -2.53 -11.44
C ILE A 43 -3.30 -3.73 -12.14
N GLY A 44 -3.35 -3.79 -13.46
CA GLY A 44 -2.74 -4.87 -14.24
C GLY A 44 -1.21 -4.81 -14.32
N THR A 45 -0.61 -3.66 -14.04
CA THR A 45 0.85 -3.50 -14.05
C THR A 45 1.44 -3.22 -12.69
N PHE A 46 0.62 -3.27 -11.64
CA PHE A 46 1.04 -2.98 -10.27
C PHE A 46 2.11 -3.98 -9.81
N GLY A 47 3.29 -3.46 -9.52
CA GLY A 47 4.43 -4.26 -9.07
C GLY A 47 5.26 -4.89 -10.19
N VAL A 48 4.92 -4.62 -11.46
CA VAL A 48 5.65 -5.13 -12.63
C VAL A 48 6.00 -3.99 -13.57
N GLU A 49 6.39 -4.29 -14.82
CA GLU A 49 6.76 -3.26 -15.78
C GLU A 49 5.54 -2.41 -16.21
N PRO A 50 5.69 -1.09 -16.32
CA PRO A 50 4.61 -0.22 -16.75
C PRO A 50 4.35 -0.34 -18.26
N ASP A 51 3.09 -0.16 -18.65
CA ASP A 51 2.67 -0.13 -20.06
C ASP A 51 2.02 1.21 -20.47
N ALA A 52 1.97 2.16 -19.53
CA ALA A 52 1.41 3.49 -19.77
C ALA A 52 2.25 4.54 -19.05
N PHE A 53 2.21 5.76 -19.59
CA PHE A 53 3.03 6.87 -19.10
C PHE A 53 2.22 8.16 -19.13
N ILE A 54 2.61 9.12 -18.28
CA ILE A 54 2.08 10.49 -18.30
C ILE A 54 3.23 11.47 -18.46
N SER A 55 2.91 12.71 -18.87
CA SER A 55 3.90 13.76 -18.99
C SER A 55 4.43 14.20 -17.63
N LYS A 56 5.66 14.67 -17.59
CA LYS A 56 6.27 15.26 -16.39
C LYS A 56 5.46 16.46 -15.90
N GLU A 57 4.92 17.26 -16.80
CA GLU A 57 4.09 18.42 -16.49
C GLU A 57 2.83 18.01 -15.72
N LEU A 58 2.09 17.02 -16.24
CA LEU A 58 0.89 16.52 -15.59
C LEU A 58 1.22 15.89 -14.22
N PHE A 59 2.30 15.12 -14.16
CA PHE A 59 2.78 14.51 -12.93
C PHE A 59 3.07 15.57 -11.85
N ASP A 60 3.85 16.60 -12.19
CA ASP A 60 4.20 17.65 -11.24
C ASP A 60 2.97 18.41 -10.75
N GLU A 61 2.03 18.70 -11.65
CA GLU A 61 0.77 19.35 -11.30
C GLU A 61 -0.05 18.51 -10.31
N TYR A 62 -0.27 17.24 -10.64
CA TYR A 62 -1.12 16.37 -9.82
C TYR A 62 -0.46 15.98 -8.50
N LYS A 63 0.84 15.76 -8.49
CA LYS A 63 1.60 15.50 -7.26
C LYS A 63 1.49 16.66 -6.27
N THR A 64 1.47 17.89 -6.77
CA THR A 64 1.39 19.10 -5.94
C THR A 64 -0.02 19.36 -5.43
N LYS A 65 -1.03 19.14 -6.26
CA LYS A 65 -2.43 19.53 -5.97
C LYS A 65 -3.24 18.44 -5.26
N TYR A 66 -2.88 17.19 -5.42
CA TYR A 66 -3.70 16.06 -4.98
C TYR A 66 -2.90 15.10 -4.10
N PRO A 67 -3.58 14.19 -3.38
CA PRO A 67 -2.87 13.20 -2.56
C PRO A 67 -1.86 12.40 -3.39
N TYR A 68 -0.69 12.20 -2.79
CA TYR A 68 0.41 11.47 -3.40
C TYR A 68 1.19 10.74 -2.30
N PRO A 69 1.66 9.51 -2.51
CA PRO A 69 2.34 8.76 -1.46
C PRO A 69 3.71 9.36 -1.12
N ASN A 70 4.13 9.16 0.12
CA ASN A 70 5.47 9.49 0.58
C ASN A 70 6.36 8.25 0.45
N LYS A 71 7.66 8.47 0.31
CA LYS A 71 8.63 7.37 0.33
C LYS A 71 8.42 6.51 1.58
N GLY A 72 8.32 5.21 1.39
CA GLY A 72 8.07 4.25 2.47
C GLY A 72 6.60 3.86 2.64
N ASP A 73 5.66 4.61 2.06
CA ASP A 73 4.25 4.23 2.11
C ASP A 73 4.03 2.88 1.42
N ILE A 74 3.14 2.07 1.97
CA ILE A 74 2.81 0.76 1.42
C ILE A 74 1.55 0.88 0.57
N LEU A 75 1.74 0.82 -0.74
CA LEU A 75 0.64 0.81 -1.70
C LEU A 75 0.04 -0.60 -1.76
N ILE A 76 -1.26 -0.68 -1.89
CA ILE A 76 -1.98 -1.96 -1.87
C ILE A 76 -3.05 -2.01 -2.97
N SER A 77 -3.16 -3.16 -3.62
CA SER A 77 -4.19 -3.40 -4.62
C SER A 77 -5.56 -3.59 -3.94
N ALA A 78 -6.55 -2.84 -4.41
CA ALA A 78 -7.91 -2.86 -3.89
C ALA A 78 -8.93 -3.43 -4.89
N SER A 79 -8.47 -4.05 -5.97
CA SER A 79 -9.29 -4.61 -7.02
C SER A 79 -8.61 -5.83 -7.63
N GLY A 80 -9.40 -6.80 -8.06
CA GLY A 80 -8.87 -8.05 -8.65
C GLY A 80 -8.16 -8.89 -7.60
N SER A 81 -6.84 -8.99 -7.70
CA SER A 81 -6.01 -9.66 -6.68
C SER A 81 -5.79 -8.72 -5.51
N ILE A 82 -6.67 -8.77 -4.53
CA ILE A 82 -6.64 -7.89 -3.35
C ILE A 82 -5.43 -8.20 -2.47
N GLY A 83 -4.80 -7.14 -1.96
CA GLY A 83 -3.75 -7.27 -0.95
C GLY A 83 -2.34 -7.36 -1.49
N ARG A 84 -2.11 -7.22 -2.80
CA ARG A 84 -0.76 -7.09 -3.35
C ARG A 84 -0.18 -5.75 -2.91
N THR A 85 1.07 -5.76 -2.45
CA THR A 85 1.70 -4.57 -1.91
C THR A 85 2.94 -4.16 -2.69
N VAL A 86 3.17 -2.86 -2.76
CA VAL A 86 4.42 -2.27 -3.28
C VAL A 86 4.81 -1.15 -2.32
N GLU A 87 6.05 -1.16 -1.84
CA GLU A 87 6.59 -0.06 -1.06
C GLU A 87 6.99 1.07 -2.02
N PHE A 88 6.47 2.27 -1.78
CA PHE A 88 6.81 3.42 -2.61
C PHE A 88 8.24 3.88 -2.32
N THR A 89 9.07 3.90 -3.36
CA THR A 89 10.51 4.19 -3.23
C THR A 89 10.85 5.68 -3.38
N GLY A 90 9.87 6.53 -3.72
CA GLY A 90 10.07 7.95 -3.93
C GLY A 90 10.41 8.33 -5.37
N LYS A 91 10.45 7.38 -6.29
CA LYS A 91 10.67 7.65 -7.72
C LYS A 91 9.48 8.39 -8.33
N ASP A 92 9.73 9.08 -9.45
CA ASP A 92 8.67 9.71 -10.22
C ASP A 92 7.81 8.63 -10.91
N GLU A 93 6.73 8.26 -10.24
CA GLU A 93 5.77 7.24 -10.67
C GLU A 93 4.37 7.71 -10.29
N TYR A 94 3.35 7.31 -11.03
CA TYR A 94 1.97 7.65 -10.73
C TYR A 94 1.11 6.39 -10.75
N PHE A 95 0.03 6.39 -9.97
CA PHE A 95 -0.75 5.17 -9.72
C PHE A 95 -2.22 5.40 -10.02
N GLN A 96 -2.88 4.37 -10.53
CA GLN A 96 -4.31 4.38 -10.82
C GLN A 96 -5.10 4.62 -9.53
N ASP A 97 -6.11 5.49 -9.61
CA ASP A 97 -7.01 5.76 -8.51
C ASP A 97 -7.87 4.54 -8.13
N SER A 98 -8.44 4.55 -6.97
CA SER A 98 -9.39 3.57 -6.41
C SER A 98 -8.96 2.09 -6.45
N ASN A 99 -8.17 1.67 -7.41
CA ASN A 99 -7.64 0.30 -7.52
C ASN A 99 -6.31 0.13 -6.80
N ILE A 100 -5.56 1.21 -6.61
CA ILE A 100 -4.30 1.24 -5.87
C ILE A 100 -4.42 2.33 -4.81
N VAL A 101 -4.38 1.93 -3.54
CA VAL A 101 -4.59 2.84 -2.42
C VAL A 101 -3.49 2.65 -1.38
N TRP A 102 -3.43 3.54 -0.40
CA TRP A 102 -2.55 3.39 0.77
C TRP A 102 -3.22 3.94 2.02
N LEU A 103 -2.78 3.44 3.17
CA LEU A 103 -3.21 3.95 4.46
C LEU A 103 -2.32 5.13 4.84
N LYS A 104 -2.93 6.31 4.94
CA LYS A 104 -2.27 7.50 5.46
C LYS A 104 -2.39 7.48 6.98
N HIS A 105 -1.27 7.34 7.68
CA HIS A 105 -1.25 7.14 9.13
C HIS A 105 -0.14 7.95 9.80
N GLY A 106 -0.19 8.02 11.13
CA GLY A 106 0.86 8.64 11.95
C GLY A 106 1.89 7.62 12.44
N ASN A 107 2.48 7.92 13.59
CA ASN A 107 3.58 7.15 14.16
C ASN A 107 3.12 5.94 14.99
N GLU A 108 1.84 5.65 15.04
CA GLU A 108 1.29 4.52 15.81
C GLU A 108 1.64 3.16 15.18
N ILE A 109 1.88 3.15 13.87
CA ILE A 109 2.20 1.95 13.15
C ILE A 109 3.44 2.16 12.27
N ASP A 110 4.32 1.17 12.27
CA ASP A 110 5.50 1.15 11.42
C ASP A 110 5.20 0.51 10.07
N ASN A 111 5.68 1.09 8.97
CA ASN A 111 5.37 0.61 7.62
C ASN A 111 5.88 -0.81 7.35
N SER A 112 7.01 -1.21 7.90
CA SER A 112 7.50 -2.58 7.73
C SER A 112 6.57 -3.61 8.39
N PHE A 113 6.00 -3.26 9.53
CA PHE A 113 4.99 -4.06 10.21
C PHE A 113 3.65 -4.02 9.46
N LEU A 114 3.25 -2.86 8.95
CA LEU A 114 2.03 -2.70 8.16
C LEU A 114 2.03 -3.64 6.94
N LYS A 115 3.17 -3.76 6.28
CA LYS A 115 3.32 -4.68 5.15
C LYS A 115 3.06 -6.13 5.57
N VAL A 116 3.55 -6.54 6.76
CA VAL A 116 3.26 -7.87 7.33
C VAL A 116 1.76 -8.02 7.59
N LEU A 117 1.13 -7.02 8.23
CA LEU A 117 -0.30 -7.05 8.50
C LEU A 117 -1.12 -7.24 7.23
N TYR A 118 -0.80 -6.55 6.16
CA TYR A 118 -1.51 -6.67 4.89
C TYR A 118 -1.49 -8.07 4.31
N SER A 119 -0.49 -8.87 4.67
CA SER A 119 -0.38 -10.26 4.20
C SER A 119 -1.17 -11.26 5.05
N ILE A 120 -1.58 -10.88 6.26
CA ILE A 120 -2.22 -11.81 7.20
C ILE A 120 -3.67 -11.44 7.55
N VAL A 121 -4.11 -10.19 7.33
CA VAL A 121 -5.48 -9.79 7.65
C VAL A 121 -6.47 -10.40 6.64
N GLU A 122 -7.69 -10.63 7.10
CA GLU A 122 -8.78 -11.09 6.25
C GLU A 122 -9.53 -9.89 5.69
N TRP A 123 -9.40 -9.69 4.38
CA TRP A 123 -10.07 -8.60 3.68
C TRP A 123 -11.51 -8.95 3.35
N SER A 124 -12.45 -8.12 3.77
CA SER A 124 -13.85 -8.24 3.38
C SER A 124 -14.05 -7.58 2.01
N CYS A 125 -14.14 -8.39 0.96
CA CYS A 125 -14.24 -7.91 -0.41
C CYS A 125 -15.64 -8.13 -0.96
N GLU A 126 -16.06 -7.25 -1.88
CA GLU A 126 -17.34 -7.31 -2.57
C GLU A 126 -17.13 -7.59 -4.06
N GLY A 127 -18.15 -8.17 -4.69
CA GLY A 127 -18.15 -8.51 -6.10
C GLY A 127 -18.12 -10.00 -6.36
N SER A 128 -18.73 -10.43 -7.47
CA SER A 128 -18.84 -11.84 -7.86
C SER A 128 -17.75 -12.26 -8.83
N THR A 129 -17.49 -11.45 -9.86
CA THR A 129 -16.50 -11.75 -10.91
C THR A 129 -15.16 -11.08 -10.61
N ILE A 130 -15.19 -9.76 -10.35
CA ILE A 130 -14.01 -8.98 -9.96
C ILE A 130 -14.20 -8.56 -8.52
N LYS A 131 -13.31 -9.01 -7.64
CA LYS A 131 -13.32 -8.62 -6.23
C LYS A 131 -12.86 -7.18 -6.06
N ARG A 132 -13.47 -6.49 -5.12
CA ARG A 132 -13.11 -5.12 -4.78
C ARG A 132 -13.11 -4.91 -3.27
N LEU A 133 -12.04 -4.26 -2.79
CA LEU A 133 -11.91 -3.83 -1.40
C LEU A 133 -12.28 -2.36 -1.32
N TYR A 134 -13.45 -2.06 -0.80
CA TYR A 134 -13.89 -0.67 -0.60
C TYR A 134 -13.24 -0.06 0.64
N ASN A 135 -13.13 1.27 0.64
CA ASN A 135 -12.49 2.01 1.73
C ASN A 135 -13.11 1.68 3.09
N ASP A 136 -14.43 1.59 3.18
CA ASP A 136 -15.12 1.25 4.43
C ASP A 136 -14.72 -0.13 4.94
N ASN A 137 -14.64 -1.11 4.06
CA ASN A 137 -14.24 -2.47 4.42
C ASN A 137 -12.77 -2.51 4.85
N PHE A 138 -11.91 -1.76 4.18
CA PHE A 138 -10.51 -1.61 4.56
C PHE A 138 -10.40 -1.04 5.98
N LEU A 139 -11.08 0.08 6.24
CA LEU A 139 -10.99 0.78 7.52
C LEU A 139 -11.61 0.01 8.68
N LYS A 140 -12.57 -0.87 8.41
CA LYS A 140 -13.19 -1.75 9.41
C LYS A 140 -12.39 -3.02 9.69
N THR A 141 -11.37 -3.32 8.89
CA THR A 141 -10.55 -4.52 9.06
C THR A 141 -9.80 -4.46 10.38
N GLU A 142 -9.91 -5.52 11.17
CA GLU A 142 -9.33 -5.62 12.49
C GLU A 142 -7.96 -6.30 12.44
N PHE A 143 -7.09 -5.89 13.35
CA PHE A 143 -5.77 -6.48 13.52
C PHE A 143 -5.29 -6.30 14.95
N MET A 144 -4.25 -7.03 15.31
CA MET A 144 -3.60 -6.89 16.61
C MET A 144 -2.36 -6.02 16.48
N LEU A 145 -2.26 -4.99 17.33
CA LEU A 145 -1.20 -3.98 17.28
C LEU A 145 -0.27 -4.12 18.49
N PRO A 146 0.99 -4.54 18.29
CA PRO A 146 2.00 -4.49 19.35
C PRO A 146 2.53 -3.07 19.57
N GLN A 147 3.35 -2.89 20.61
CA GLN A 147 4.08 -1.65 20.80
C GLN A 147 5.04 -1.40 19.62
N ILE A 148 5.39 -0.13 19.39
CA ILE A 148 6.16 0.26 18.19
C ILE A 148 7.51 -0.46 18.09
N ASP A 149 8.20 -0.68 19.20
CA ASP A 149 9.49 -1.38 19.20
C ASP A 149 9.35 -2.82 18.72
N GLU A 150 8.30 -3.51 19.14
CA GLU A 150 8.00 -4.87 18.68
C GLU A 150 7.60 -4.89 17.22
N GLN A 151 6.81 -3.90 16.78
CA GLN A 151 6.44 -3.75 15.36
C GLN A 151 7.68 -3.66 14.46
N ILE A 152 8.61 -2.79 14.82
CA ILE A 152 9.84 -2.57 14.05
C ILE A 152 10.64 -3.87 13.96
N LYS A 153 10.76 -4.58 15.07
CA LYS A 153 11.50 -5.84 15.11
C LYS A 153 10.85 -6.93 14.26
N LEU A 154 9.54 -7.07 14.35
CA LEU A 154 8.77 -8.01 13.52
C LEU A 154 8.88 -7.67 12.04
N GLY A 155 8.68 -6.39 11.70
CA GLY A 155 8.77 -5.91 10.31
C GLY A 155 10.16 -6.16 9.72
N THR A 156 11.20 -5.86 10.46
CA THR A 156 12.60 -6.09 10.05
C THR A 156 12.88 -7.58 9.85
N TYR A 157 12.43 -8.41 10.78
CA TYR A 157 12.61 -9.86 10.68
C TYR A 157 11.98 -10.43 9.41
N PHE A 158 10.72 -10.09 9.12
CA PHE A 158 10.04 -10.59 7.93
C PHE A 158 10.60 -10.01 6.64
N SER A 159 11.05 -8.75 6.64
CA SER A 159 11.74 -8.16 5.49
C SER A 159 13.04 -8.91 5.16
N ASN A 160 13.80 -9.29 6.18
CA ASN A 160 15.03 -10.06 6.01
C ASN A 160 14.76 -11.46 5.48
N LEU A 161 13.68 -12.11 5.93
CA LEU A 161 13.26 -13.41 5.39
C LEU A 161 12.88 -13.30 3.91
N ASP A 162 12.11 -12.29 3.52
CA ASP A 162 11.72 -12.06 2.12
C ASP A 162 12.95 -11.85 1.24
N ASN A 163 13.93 -11.08 1.70
CA ASN A 163 15.18 -10.86 0.97
C ASN A 163 15.97 -12.15 0.78
N LEU A 164 16.04 -13.01 1.79
CA LEU A 164 16.71 -14.30 1.69
C LEU A 164 16.02 -15.23 0.69
N ILE A 165 14.70 -15.24 0.67
CA ILE A 165 13.91 -16.04 -0.28
C ILE A 165 14.14 -15.53 -1.72
N THR A 166 14.18 -14.23 -1.90
CA THR A 166 14.37 -13.61 -3.23
C THR A 166 15.77 -13.88 -3.79
N LEU A 167 16.80 -14.00 -2.93
CA LEU A 167 18.19 -14.29 -3.32
C LEU A 167 18.40 -15.76 -3.71
N HIS A 168 17.50 -16.62 -3.37
CA HIS A 168 17.57 -18.05 -3.65
C HIS A 168 16.48 -18.49 -4.63
#